data_0c5b5608ac165b2a24c6a97898449bf6
#
_entry.id   0c5b5608ac165b2a24c6a97898449bf6
#
_cell.length_a   1.000
_cell.length_b   1.000
_cell.length_c   1.000
_cell.angle_alpha   90.00
_cell.angle_beta   90.00
_cell.angle_gamma   90.00
#
_symmetry.space_group_name_H-M   'P 1'
#
loop_
_entity.id
_entity.type
_entity.pdbx_description
1 polymer ?
#
loop_
_entity_poly.entity_id
_entity_poly.type
_entity_poly.pdbx_seq_one_letter_code
_entity_poly.pdbx_strand_id
1 'polypeptide(L)'
;MKILVITQHIFPIQTPRSIRSTELIKELARRGHDVTVYAVLGKYDYSSFEKETGIKVKGIPIRWEVLPTSSDGPSKRNFIDKVMGRLFRRFEFPLFEFYYRVPEIIASESQYDVLVSIAVPHQIHWGCANAKIKYQEKFPKRWIADCGDPYMKNGKTKEHLQRYAKYERLFCEECDYITVPIENAKEAYYTEYRDKIRVIPQGFDFDLSAVGQKQVHNDVPTFAFAGMFYPDIRNPKLFLDYLSGLNQDFRFYVYTRFDNLLVDYKERLNGKMIIKDPVPRKELIDIMSGMDFLVNISNVNSPNQLPSKLIDYGISGRPILDVNPVNPNTNQIDEFMSGDYSSALKIANLEDYHIGNVVDKFERLFS
;
A
#
# COMPACT_ATOMS: atom_id res chain seq x y z
N MET A 1 25.94 6.29 3.90
CA MET A 1 25.51 6.33 5.31
C MET A 1 25.11 4.93 5.72
N LYS A 2 25.12 4.63 7.02
CA LYS A 2 24.57 3.39 7.57
C LYS A 2 23.11 3.61 7.97
N ILE A 3 22.20 2.85 7.37
CA ILE A 3 20.75 3.04 7.55
C ILE A 3 20.15 1.75 8.16
N LEU A 4 19.46 1.92 9.28
CA LEU A 4 18.66 0.87 9.90
C LEU A 4 17.20 1.04 9.48
N VAL A 5 16.61 0.00 8.91
CA VAL A 5 15.18 -0.01 8.56
C VAL A 5 14.48 -1.06 9.41
N ILE A 6 13.37 -0.69 10.06
CA ILE A 6 12.55 -1.61 10.85
C ILE A 6 11.13 -1.58 10.29
N THR A 7 10.67 -2.73 9.80
CA THR A 7 9.36 -2.90 9.18
C THR A 7 8.74 -4.25 9.54
N GLN A 8 7.45 -4.43 9.32
CA GLN A 8 6.84 -5.75 9.55
C GLN A 8 7.24 -6.75 8.47
N HIS A 9 7.12 -6.37 7.20
CA HIS A 9 7.35 -7.28 6.08
C HIS A 9 8.11 -6.59 4.95
N ILE A 10 8.86 -7.40 4.22
CA ILE A 10 9.51 -7.09 2.95
C ILE A 10 9.16 -8.16 1.92
N PHE A 11 9.71 -8.09 0.71
CA PHE A 11 9.67 -9.19 -0.25
C PHE A 11 9.96 -10.54 0.45
N PRO A 12 9.29 -11.67 0.11
CA PRO A 12 8.35 -11.85 -1.02
C PRO A 12 6.88 -11.49 -0.70
N ILE A 13 6.60 -10.95 0.46
CA ILE A 13 5.23 -10.57 0.84
C ILE A 13 4.75 -9.44 -0.08
N GLN A 14 3.52 -9.58 -0.62
CA GLN A 14 2.93 -8.66 -1.60
C GLN A 14 1.82 -7.81 -0.96
N THR A 15 2.14 -7.09 0.10
CA THR A 15 1.24 -6.08 0.69
C THR A 15 1.73 -4.67 0.33
N PRO A 16 0.87 -3.65 0.31
CA PRO A 16 1.30 -2.28 -0.01
C PRO A 16 2.49 -1.81 0.84
N ARG A 17 2.54 -2.18 2.12
CA ARG A 17 3.64 -1.81 3.03
C ARG A 17 4.91 -2.59 2.76
N SER A 18 4.80 -3.87 2.47
CA SER A 18 5.94 -4.68 2.08
C SER A 18 6.57 -4.18 0.77
N ILE A 19 5.76 -3.83 -0.23
CA ILE A 19 6.23 -3.24 -1.48
C ILE A 19 6.95 -1.92 -1.19
N ARG A 20 6.35 -1.01 -0.39
CA ARG A 20 6.99 0.25 -0.01
C ARG A 20 8.34 0.03 0.67
N SER A 21 8.38 -0.86 1.66
CA SER A 21 9.62 -1.17 2.37
C SER A 21 10.68 -1.74 1.44
N THR A 22 10.30 -2.68 0.58
CA THR A 22 11.22 -3.35 -0.35
C THR A 22 11.80 -2.40 -1.38
N GLU A 23 10.96 -1.59 -2.03
CA GLU A 23 11.42 -0.62 -3.04
C GLU A 23 12.35 0.44 -2.40
N LEU A 24 11.99 0.94 -1.21
CA LEU A 24 12.80 1.92 -0.48
C LEU A 24 14.20 1.37 -0.15
N ILE A 25 14.29 0.17 0.47
CA ILE A 25 15.59 -0.38 0.87
C ILE A 25 16.45 -0.74 -0.33
N LYS A 26 15.85 -1.25 -1.42
CA LYS A 26 16.57 -1.57 -2.66
C LYS A 26 17.18 -0.32 -3.29
N GLU A 27 16.42 0.75 -3.39
CA GLU A 27 16.91 2.00 -3.99
C GLU A 27 17.97 2.67 -3.10
N LEU A 28 17.80 2.68 -1.76
CA LEU A 28 18.84 3.16 -0.85
C LEU A 28 20.16 2.37 -1.00
N ALA A 29 20.08 1.05 -1.08
CA ALA A 29 21.27 0.22 -1.30
C ALA A 29 21.90 0.48 -2.67
N ARG A 30 21.09 0.61 -3.75
CA ARG A 30 21.57 0.95 -5.10
C ARG A 30 22.31 2.29 -5.13
N ARG A 31 21.95 3.23 -4.26
CA ARG A 31 22.64 4.52 -4.09
C ARG A 31 23.90 4.46 -3.21
N GLY A 32 24.29 3.26 -2.77
CA GLY A 32 25.53 3.04 -2.02
C GLY A 32 25.40 3.26 -0.51
N HIS A 33 24.21 3.26 0.05
CA HIS A 33 24.03 3.21 1.50
C HIS A 33 24.25 1.79 2.04
N ASP A 34 24.83 1.66 3.24
CA ASP A 34 24.91 0.39 3.98
C ASP A 34 23.58 0.16 4.71
N VAL A 35 22.71 -0.62 4.11
CA VAL A 35 21.33 -0.83 4.59
C VAL A 35 21.22 -2.14 5.36
N THR A 36 20.74 -2.07 6.59
CA THR A 36 20.29 -3.23 7.37
C THR A 36 18.80 -3.13 7.60
N VAL A 37 18.04 -4.18 7.26
CA VAL A 37 16.60 -4.24 7.49
C VAL A 37 16.25 -5.33 8.50
N TYR A 38 15.42 -4.98 9.47
CA TYR A 38 14.75 -5.91 10.36
C TYR A 38 13.29 -6.08 9.96
N ALA A 39 12.88 -7.34 9.73
CA ALA A 39 11.52 -7.69 9.35
C ALA A 39 11.12 -9.06 9.93
N VAL A 40 9.83 -9.39 9.83
CA VAL A 40 9.33 -10.75 10.10
C VAL A 40 9.57 -11.58 8.85
N LEU A 41 10.53 -12.48 8.90
CA LEU A 41 11.07 -13.15 7.70
C LEU A 41 10.27 -14.39 7.26
N GLY A 42 9.55 -15.04 8.18
CA GLY A 42 8.92 -16.33 7.91
C GLY A 42 9.95 -17.41 7.56
N LYS A 43 9.62 -18.23 6.55
CA LYS A 43 10.46 -19.35 6.10
C LYS A 43 11.24 -19.06 4.80
N TYR A 44 11.20 -17.84 4.31
CA TYR A 44 11.86 -17.48 3.05
C TYR A 44 13.38 -17.36 3.26
N ASP A 45 14.17 -17.90 2.31
CA ASP A 45 15.61 -17.74 2.28
C ASP A 45 16.00 -16.45 1.57
N TYR A 46 16.53 -15.49 2.32
CA TYR A 46 16.93 -14.19 1.81
C TYR A 46 18.35 -14.14 1.23
N SER A 47 19.10 -15.26 1.21
CA SER A 47 20.52 -15.27 0.76
C SER A 47 20.71 -14.71 -0.66
N SER A 48 19.81 -15.06 -1.59
CA SER A 48 19.85 -14.51 -2.95
C SER A 48 19.54 -13.02 -2.98
N PHE A 49 18.54 -12.59 -2.21
CA PHE A 49 18.16 -11.18 -2.11
C PHE A 49 19.29 -10.32 -1.53
N GLU A 50 19.95 -10.79 -0.48
CA GLU A 50 21.12 -10.10 0.12
C GLU A 50 22.30 -10.02 -0.87
N LYS A 51 22.56 -11.10 -1.59
CA LYS A 51 23.64 -11.15 -2.59
C LYS A 51 23.40 -10.18 -3.76
N GLU A 52 22.16 -10.08 -4.22
CA GLU A 52 21.79 -9.23 -5.34
C GLU A 52 21.75 -7.75 -4.97
N THR A 53 21.32 -7.44 -3.76
CA THR A 53 21.05 -6.05 -3.35
C THR A 53 22.11 -5.45 -2.43
N GLY A 54 22.95 -6.28 -1.80
CA GLY A 54 23.89 -5.86 -0.75
C GLY A 54 23.23 -5.47 0.58
N ILE A 55 21.90 -5.64 0.71
CA ILE A 55 21.14 -5.36 1.93
C ILE A 55 21.35 -6.46 2.95
N LYS A 56 21.58 -6.12 4.21
CA LYS A 56 21.62 -7.08 5.32
C LYS A 56 20.20 -7.29 5.85
N VAL A 57 19.69 -8.52 5.79
CA VAL A 57 18.33 -8.87 6.23
C VAL A 57 18.38 -9.62 7.56
N LYS A 58 17.71 -9.10 8.57
CA LYS A 58 17.65 -9.68 9.92
C LYS A 58 16.23 -9.90 10.39
N GLY A 59 15.99 -10.99 11.11
CA GLY A 59 14.67 -11.34 11.65
C GLY A 59 14.32 -10.58 12.94
N ILE A 60 13.12 -10.03 13.03
CA ILE A 60 12.59 -9.55 14.30
C ILE A 60 12.18 -10.78 15.13
N PRO A 61 12.71 -10.97 16.36
CA PRO A 61 12.47 -12.16 17.16
C PRO A 61 11.09 -12.09 17.85
N ILE A 62 10.00 -12.13 17.08
CA ILE A 62 8.63 -12.20 17.61
C ILE A 62 8.21 -13.65 17.83
N ARG A 63 7.43 -13.90 18.88
CA ARG A 63 6.93 -15.24 19.24
C ARG A 63 5.71 -15.64 18.45
N TRP A 64 4.87 -14.64 18.09
CA TRP A 64 3.58 -14.85 17.45
C TRP A 64 3.60 -14.24 16.04
N GLU A 65 4.08 -15.02 15.08
CA GLU A 65 4.07 -14.59 13.69
C GLU A 65 2.65 -14.44 13.17
N VAL A 66 2.30 -13.21 12.78
CA VAL A 66 1.13 -12.95 11.94
C VAL A 66 1.61 -12.74 10.53
N LEU A 67 1.90 -13.85 9.84
CA LEU A 67 2.10 -13.79 8.40
C LEU A 67 0.73 -13.55 7.74
N PRO A 68 0.65 -12.72 6.70
CA PRO A 68 -0.57 -12.61 5.91
C PRO A 68 -0.89 -13.99 5.35
N THR A 69 -1.98 -14.59 5.79
CA THR A 69 -2.42 -15.88 5.25
C THR A 69 -2.81 -15.71 3.80
N SER A 70 -2.10 -16.38 2.92
CA SER A 70 -2.23 -16.25 1.46
C SER A 70 -3.45 -16.98 0.88
N SER A 71 -4.39 -17.53 1.64
CA SER A 71 -5.35 -18.42 1.00
C SER A 71 -6.67 -18.71 1.68
N ASP A 72 -6.94 -18.25 2.88
CA ASP A 72 -8.19 -18.68 3.50
C ASP A 72 -9.29 -17.62 3.34
N GLY A 73 -10.25 -17.95 2.46
CA GLY A 73 -11.56 -17.31 2.41
C GLY A 73 -12.20 -17.29 3.81
N PRO A 74 -13.36 -16.62 4.00
CA PRO A 74 -13.97 -16.43 5.29
C PRO A 74 -14.28 -17.77 5.96
N SER A 75 -13.34 -18.28 6.76
CA SER A 75 -13.57 -19.47 7.58
C SER A 75 -14.71 -19.14 8.53
N LYS A 76 -15.65 -20.08 8.71
CA LYS A 76 -16.72 -19.98 9.71
C LYS A 76 -16.05 -19.93 11.09
N ARG A 77 -15.80 -18.72 11.60
CA ARG A 77 -15.20 -18.50 12.92
C ARG A 77 -16.20 -18.91 14.00
N ASN A 78 -15.78 -19.80 14.87
CA ASN A 78 -16.54 -20.21 16.05
C ASN A 78 -16.74 -19.02 17.01
N PHE A 79 -17.72 -19.13 17.92
CA PHE A 79 -18.00 -18.08 18.91
C PHE A 79 -16.76 -17.74 19.75
N ILE A 80 -15.97 -18.76 20.14
CA ILE A 80 -14.71 -18.60 20.88
C ILE A 80 -13.71 -17.77 20.09
N ASP A 81 -13.53 -18.02 18.78
CA ASP A 81 -12.65 -17.26 17.91
C ASP A 81 -13.06 -15.79 17.79
N LYS A 82 -14.37 -15.51 17.81
CA LYS A 82 -14.91 -14.14 17.81
C LYS A 82 -14.59 -13.40 19.12
N VAL A 83 -14.74 -14.06 20.26
CA VAL A 83 -14.44 -13.50 21.59
C VAL A 83 -12.94 -13.27 21.75
N MET A 84 -12.12 -14.27 21.44
CA MET A 84 -10.66 -14.15 21.47
C MET A 84 -10.17 -13.09 20.51
N GLY A 85 -10.72 -13.03 19.30
CA GLY A 85 -10.37 -11.98 18.34
C GLY A 85 -10.75 -10.56 18.79
N ARG A 86 -11.82 -10.40 19.61
CA ARG A 86 -12.14 -9.09 20.23
C ARG A 86 -11.12 -8.75 21.31
N LEU A 87 -10.76 -9.73 22.14
CA LEU A 87 -9.78 -9.55 23.22
C LEU A 87 -8.41 -9.19 22.63
N PHE A 88 -7.96 -9.92 21.62
CA PHE A 88 -6.70 -9.67 20.94
C PHE A 88 -6.65 -8.27 20.31
N ARG A 89 -7.71 -7.86 19.62
CA ARG A 89 -7.80 -6.48 19.10
C ARG A 89 -7.78 -5.42 20.18
N ARG A 90 -8.42 -5.70 21.33
CA ARG A 90 -8.41 -4.74 22.46
C ARG A 90 -7.01 -4.53 23.04
N PHE A 91 -6.14 -5.52 22.98
CA PHE A 91 -4.77 -5.46 23.48
C PHE A 91 -3.72 -5.30 22.40
N GLU A 92 -4.13 -5.04 21.12
CA GLU A 92 -3.22 -4.97 19.97
C GLU A 92 -2.33 -6.23 19.86
N PHE A 93 -2.81 -7.36 20.38
CA PHE A 93 -2.09 -8.62 20.34
C PHE A 93 -2.25 -9.27 18.95
N PRO A 94 -1.20 -9.88 18.40
CA PRO A 94 0.17 -9.99 18.92
C PRO A 94 1.08 -8.81 18.55
N LEU A 95 0.57 -7.81 17.80
CA LEU A 95 1.37 -6.71 17.26
C LEU A 95 2.08 -5.88 18.34
N PHE A 96 1.54 -5.86 19.56
CA PHE A 96 2.17 -5.15 20.66
C PHE A 96 3.53 -5.76 21.06
N GLU A 97 3.86 -6.96 20.58
CA GLU A 97 5.20 -7.54 20.78
C GLU A 97 6.31 -6.70 20.16
N PHE A 98 6.05 -6.00 19.03
CA PHE A 98 7.01 -5.09 18.43
C PHE A 98 7.46 -3.97 19.39
N TYR A 99 6.56 -3.48 20.25
CA TYR A 99 6.88 -2.46 21.25
C TYR A 99 8.04 -2.89 22.17
N TYR A 100 8.15 -4.18 22.48
CA TYR A 100 9.23 -4.71 23.34
C TYR A 100 10.45 -5.15 22.54
N ARG A 101 10.28 -5.70 21.32
CA ARG A 101 11.38 -6.23 20.52
C ARG A 101 12.22 -5.16 19.83
N VAL A 102 11.60 -4.09 19.39
CA VAL A 102 12.31 -3.00 18.71
C VAL A 102 13.38 -2.35 19.62
N PRO A 103 13.14 -2.06 20.90
CA PRO A 103 14.19 -1.59 21.79
C PRO A 103 15.37 -2.56 21.94
N GLU A 104 15.11 -3.88 21.98
CA GLU A 104 16.17 -4.90 22.08
C GLU A 104 17.04 -4.88 20.82
N ILE A 105 16.43 -4.74 19.64
CA ILE A 105 17.14 -4.60 18.37
C ILE A 105 18.03 -3.37 18.37
N ILE A 106 17.48 -2.20 18.68
CA ILE A 106 18.25 -0.93 18.69
C ILE A 106 19.38 -0.98 19.72
N ALA A 107 19.16 -1.61 20.88
CA ALA A 107 20.20 -1.78 21.88
C ALA A 107 21.35 -2.69 21.44
N SER A 108 21.06 -3.72 20.62
CA SER A 108 22.05 -4.66 20.08
C SER A 108 22.77 -4.14 18.85
N GLU A 109 22.16 -3.21 18.13
CA GLU A 109 22.72 -2.56 16.95
C GLU A 109 23.33 -1.20 17.34
N SER A 110 24.45 -0.87 16.75
CA SER A 110 25.13 0.40 17.04
C SER A 110 25.67 1.05 15.76
N GLN A 111 25.89 2.38 15.84
CA GLN A 111 26.56 3.15 14.79
C GLN A 111 25.77 3.28 13.48
N TYR A 112 24.45 3.37 13.55
CA TYR A 112 23.65 3.81 12.41
C TYR A 112 23.51 5.35 12.42
N ASP A 113 23.56 5.91 11.22
CA ASP A 113 23.32 7.35 11.02
C ASP A 113 21.84 7.66 11.05
N VAL A 114 21.04 6.80 10.38
CA VAL A 114 19.60 6.99 10.18
C VAL A 114 18.82 5.73 10.56
N LEU A 115 17.68 5.94 11.23
CA LEU A 115 16.63 4.94 11.43
C LEU A 115 15.42 5.32 10.58
N VAL A 116 14.93 4.39 9.78
CA VAL A 116 13.62 4.47 9.13
C VAL A 116 12.73 3.37 9.70
N SER A 117 11.75 3.75 10.48
CA SER A 117 10.72 2.82 10.98
C SER A 117 9.49 2.92 10.09
N ILE A 118 8.90 1.79 9.67
CA ILE A 118 7.79 1.77 8.72
C ILE A 118 6.56 1.09 9.35
N ALA A 119 5.48 1.84 9.48
CA ALA A 119 4.17 1.33 9.87
C ALA A 119 3.33 0.99 8.62
N VAL A 120 2.35 0.09 8.66
CA VAL A 120 1.74 -0.59 9.79
C VAL A 120 2.54 -1.87 10.07
N PRO A 121 2.73 -2.32 11.32
CA PRO A 121 2.05 -1.92 12.55
C PRO A 121 2.71 -0.71 13.25
N HIS A 122 1.90 0.13 13.88
CA HIS A 122 2.37 1.33 14.59
C HIS A 122 3.21 1.03 15.83
N GLN A 123 3.09 -0.17 16.37
CA GLN A 123 3.87 -0.65 17.51
C GLN A 123 5.38 -0.65 17.22
N ILE A 124 5.78 -0.68 15.95
CA ILE A 124 7.19 -0.46 15.55
C ILE A 124 7.63 0.96 15.94
N HIS A 125 6.86 2.00 15.60
CA HIS A 125 7.17 3.37 15.99
C HIS A 125 7.17 3.57 17.50
N TRP A 126 6.21 2.95 18.20
CA TRP A 126 6.14 3.00 19.65
C TRP A 126 7.36 2.35 20.29
N GLY A 127 7.84 1.25 19.73
CA GLY A 127 9.08 0.59 20.14
C GLY A 127 10.30 1.47 19.90
N CYS A 128 10.38 2.17 18.76
CA CYS A 128 11.45 3.11 18.47
C CYS A 128 11.48 4.27 19.48
N ALA A 129 10.31 4.86 19.82
CA ALA A 129 10.23 5.91 20.83
C ALA A 129 10.69 5.42 22.20
N ASN A 130 10.25 4.23 22.62
CA ASN A 130 10.70 3.60 23.84
C ASN A 130 12.23 3.36 23.85
N ALA A 131 12.77 2.92 22.71
CA ALA A 131 14.21 2.72 22.55
C ALA A 131 15.01 4.00 22.64
N LYS A 132 14.53 5.09 22.02
CA LYS A 132 15.19 6.39 22.05
C LYS A 132 15.32 6.92 23.49
N ILE A 133 14.25 6.82 24.27
CA ILE A 133 14.25 7.23 25.68
C ILE A 133 15.21 6.37 26.50
N LYS A 134 15.22 5.04 26.25
CA LYS A 134 15.95 4.09 27.09
C LYS A 134 17.43 3.96 26.73
N TYR A 135 17.78 4.16 25.44
CA TYR A 135 19.11 3.90 24.90
C TYR A 135 19.65 5.08 24.08
N GLN A 136 19.51 6.30 24.57
CA GLN A 136 19.85 7.56 23.87
C GLN A 136 21.18 7.52 23.12
N GLU A 137 22.25 7.05 23.78
CA GLU A 137 23.61 6.99 23.19
C GLU A 137 23.77 6.01 22.03
N LYS A 138 22.93 4.99 21.98
CA LYS A 138 22.94 3.95 20.93
C LYS A 138 21.92 4.23 19.82
N PHE A 139 21.00 5.14 20.05
CA PHE A 139 19.96 5.46 19.10
C PHE A 139 20.53 6.18 17.87
N PRO A 140 20.09 5.86 16.63
CA PRO A 140 20.54 6.55 15.44
C PRO A 140 20.31 8.08 15.53
N LYS A 141 21.22 8.85 14.92
CA LYS A 141 21.20 10.32 15.01
C LYS A 141 19.94 10.94 14.42
N ARG A 142 19.37 10.31 13.42
CA ARG A 142 18.18 10.75 12.73
C ARG A 142 17.14 9.64 12.71
N TRP A 143 15.91 9.93 13.06
CA TRP A 143 14.81 8.98 13.01
C TRP A 143 13.64 9.50 12.17
N ILE A 144 13.30 8.76 11.11
CA ILE A 144 12.16 9.02 10.23
C ILE A 144 11.12 7.94 10.48
N ALA A 145 9.91 8.35 10.89
CA ALA A 145 8.75 7.48 11.07
C ALA A 145 7.90 7.50 9.79
N ASP A 146 7.97 6.44 8.98
CA ASP A 146 7.20 6.33 7.75
C ASP A 146 5.81 5.74 8.02
N CYS A 147 4.79 6.59 7.93
CA CYS A 147 3.41 6.30 8.29
C CYS A 147 2.51 6.25 7.06
N GLY A 148 1.77 5.14 6.90
CA GLY A 148 0.74 5.06 5.86
C GLY A 148 -0.55 5.70 6.30
N ASP A 149 -1.12 5.11 7.34
CA ASP A 149 -2.37 5.57 7.96
C ASP A 149 -2.06 5.99 9.40
N PRO A 150 -2.73 7.00 9.94
CA PRO A 150 -2.59 7.35 11.35
C PRO A 150 -3.24 6.26 12.23
N TYR A 151 -2.74 6.10 13.44
CA TYR A 151 -3.33 5.14 14.37
C TYR A 151 -4.65 5.64 14.96
N MET A 152 -4.66 6.84 15.53
CA MET A 152 -5.82 7.37 16.26
C MET A 152 -6.93 7.90 15.35
N LYS A 153 -6.60 8.61 14.28
CA LYS A 153 -7.58 9.25 13.38
C LYS A 153 -7.72 8.51 12.04
N ASN A 154 -7.76 7.19 12.07
CA ASN A 154 -7.92 6.36 10.86
C ASN A 154 -9.39 6.16 10.42
N GLY A 155 -10.32 6.95 10.93
CA GLY A 155 -11.76 6.81 10.69
C GLY A 155 -12.45 5.65 11.43
N LYS A 156 -11.68 4.85 12.18
CA LYS A 156 -12.17 3.69 12.95
C LYS A 156 -12.05 3.89 14.46
N THR A 157 -12.06 5.14 14.93
CA THR A 157 -11.86 5.50 16.34
C THR A 157 -12.88 4.80 17.22
N LYS A 158 -12.44 3.77 17.95
CA LYS A 158 -13.19 3.09 18.99
C LYS A 158 -12.60 3.51 20.34
N GLU A 159 -13.45 3.64 21.37
CA GLU A 159 -13.02 4.06 22.71
C GLU A 159 -11.83 3.27 23.26
N HIS A 160 -11.74 1.97 22.94
CA HIS A 160 -10.63 1.14 23.42
C HIS A 160 -9.25 1.55 22.87
N LEU A 161 -9.19 2.28 21.77
CA LEU A 161 -7.93 2.76 21.18
C LEU A 161 -7.39 3.99 21.92
N GLN A 162 -8.22 4.73 22.65
CA GLN A 162 -7.82 5.95 23.35
C GLN A 162 -6.65 5.74 24.32
N ARG A 163 -6.57 4.59 24.97
CA ARG A 163 -5.46 4.24 25.86
C ARG A 163 -4.10 4.18 25.14
N TYR A 164 -4.10 4.03 23.82
CA TYR A 164 -2.89 4.00 22.99
C TYR A 164 -2.48 5.37 22.45
N ALA A 165 -3.31 6.41 22.62
CA ALA A 165 -3.01 7.76 22.18
C ALA A 165 -1.68 8.29 22.72
N LYS A 166 -1.33 7.91 23.95
CA LYS A 166 -0.04 8.27 24.57
C LYS A 166 1.16 7.73 23.79
N TYR A 167 1.07 6.56 23.19
CA TYR A 167 2.15 5.98 22.39
C TYR A 167 2.29 6.67 21.03
N GLU A 168 1.14 7.05 20.41
CA GLU A 168 1.17 7.83 19.17
C GLU A 168 1.78 9.21 19.41
N ARG A 169 1.35 9.92 20.49
CA ARG A 169 1.96 11.20 20.86
C ARG A 169 3.45 11.07 21.10
N LEU A 170 3.86 10.06 21.85
CA LEU A 170 5.26 9.84 22.18
C LEU A 170 6.14 9.64 20.93
N PHE A 171 5.72 8.82 19.96
CA PHE A 171 6.53 8.66 18.76
C PHE A 171 6.55 9.94 17.91
N CYS A 172 5.42 10.67 17.82
CA CYS A 172 5.39 11.96 17.12
C CYS A 172 6.31 13.00 17.76
N GLU A 173 6.43 12.99 19.10
CA GLU A 173 7.33 13.86 19.85
C GLU A 173 8.80 13.50 19.60
N GLU A 174 9.12 12.21 19.69
CA GLU A 174 10.50 11.71 19.67
C GLU A 174 11.12 11.60 18.28
N CYS A 175 10.34 11.36 17.22
CA CYS A 175 10.90 11.27 15.87
C CYS A 175 11.29 12.65 15.32
N ASP A 176 12.26 12.68 14.41
CA ASP A 176 12.66 13.91 13.74
C ASP A 176 11.67 14.27 12.63
N TYR A 177 11.24 13.28 11.86
CA TYR A 177 10.27 13.45 10.78
C TYR A 177 9.24 12.33 10.76
N ILE A 178 8.02 12.70 10.35
CA ILE A 178 6.92 11.78 10.04
C ILE A 178 6.69 11.87 8.53
N THR A 179 6.74 10.76 7.81
CA THR A 179 6.39 10.78 6.40
C THR A 179 5.01 10.19 6.18
N VAL A 180 4.22 10.83 5.30
CA VAL A 180 2.87 10.41 4.95
C VAL A 180 2.73 10.38 3.42
N PRO A 181 1.86 9.52 2.85
CA PRO A 181 1.82 9.34 1.39
C PRO A 181 1.13 10.47 0.64
N ILE A 182 0.25 11.23 1.29
CA ILE A 182 -0.57 12.30 0.66
C ILE A 182 -0.77 13.48 1.61
N GLU A 183 -1.03 14.66 1.06
CA GLU A 183 -1.16 15.92 1.83
C GLU A 183 -2.26 15.86 2.89
N ASN A 184 -3.44 15.35 2.51
CA ASN A 184 -4.59 15.28 3.42
C ASN A 184 -4.33 14.38 4.65
N ALA A 185 -3.36 13.46 4.59
CA ALA A 185 -3.00 12.63 5.74
C ALA A 185 -2.40 13.43 6.90
N LYS A 186 -1.88 14.63 6.66
CA LYS A 186 -1.38 15.53 7.72
C LYS A 186 -2.45 15.92 8.73
N GLU A 187 -3.69 16.07 8.27
CA GLU A 187 -4.81 16.48 9.13
C GLU A 187 -5.19 15.42 10.16
N ALA A 188 -4.80 14.17 9.92
CA ALA A 188 -5.06 13.08 10.81
C ALA A 188 -4.09 13.01 12.01
N TYR A 189 -3.03 13.80 11.98
CA TYR A 189 -2.07 13.92 13.10
C TYR A 189 -2.36 15.12 13.99
N TYR A 190 -1.78 15.10 15.19
CA TYR A 190 -1.88 16.21 16.15
C TYR A 190 -1.27 17.48 15.59
N THR A 191 -1.94 18.61 15.82
CA THR A 191 -1.54 19.92 15.27
C THR A 191 -0.11 20.30 15.67
N GLU A 192 0.26 19.98 16.90
CA GLU A 192 1.59 20.29 17.48
C GLU A 192 2.77 19.57 16.81
N TYR A 193 2.51 18.50 16.02
CA TYR A 193 3.56 17.74 15.33
C TYR A 193 3.52 17.87 13.81
N ARG A 194 2.63 18.70 13.26
CA ARG A 194 2.45 18.82 11.81
C ARG A 194 3.65 19.41 11.08
N ASP A 195 4.45 20.22 11.75
CA ASP A 195 5.70 20.77 11.23
C ASP A 195 6.77 19.70 10.94
N LYS A 196 6.71 18.54 11.61
CA LYS A 196 7.57 17.39 11.35
C LYS A 196 7.11 16.55 10.17
N ILE A 197 5.87 16.74 9.66
CA ILE A 197 5.31 15.89 8.62
C ILE A 197 5.81 16.28 7.23
N ARG A 198 6.25 15.28 6.48
CA ARG A 198 6.66 15.41 5.08
C ARG A 198 5.82 14.48 4.22
N VAL A 199 5.38 14.97 3.07
CA VAL A 199 4.62 14.16 2.12
C VAL A 199 5.60 13.47 1.20
N ILE A 200 5.69 12.15 1.35
CA ILE A 200 6.50 11.28 0.50
C ILE A 200 5.62 10.14 0.01
N PRO A 201 5.23 10.12 -1.26
CA PRO A 201 4.30 9.14 -1.79
C PRO A 201 4.88 7.73 -1.81
N GLN A 202 4.06 6.75 -2.19
CA GLN A 202 4.51 5.40 -2.45
C GLN A 202 5.44 5.39 -3.65
N GLY A 203 6.66 4.84 -3.48
CA GLY A 203 7.62 4.66 -4.57
C GLY A 203 7.45 3.33 -5.28
N PHE A 204 7.69 3.35 -6.59
CA PHE A 204 7.72 2.17 -7.44
C PHE A 204 8.87 2.26 -8.44
N ASP A 205 9.47 1.10 -8.74
CA ASP A 205 10.42 0.98 -9.83
C ASP A 205 9.67 0.77 -11.15
N PHE A 206 9.85 1.68 -12.11
CA PHE A 206 9.29 1.61 -13.46
C PHE A 206 10.05 2.53 -14.41
N ASP A 207 10.00 2.24 -15.70
CA ASP A 207 10.60 3.08 -16.72
C ASP A 207 9.63 4.21 -17.11
N LEU A 208 9.93 5.43 -16.67
CA LEU A 208 9.17 6.64 -17.01
C LEU A 208 9.09 6.87 -18.52
N SER A 209 10.14 6.51 -19.26
CA SER A 209 10.19 6.72 -20.71
C SER A 209 9.28 5.76 -21.48
N ALA A 210 8.94 4.62 -20.88
CA ALA A 210 8.07 3.62 -21.50
C ALA A 210 6.57 3.90 -21.30
N VAL A 211 6.22 4.84 -20.40
CA VAL A 211 4.82 5.15 -20.06
C VAL A 211 4.08 5.69 -21.30
N GLY A 212 2.96 5.02 -21.64
CA GLY A 212 2.07 5.45 -22.72
C GLY A 212 2.59 5.27 -24.16
N GLN A 213 3.78 4.68 -24.34
CA GLN A 213 4.35 4.50 -25.69
C GLN A 213 3.72 3.34 -26.47
N LYS A 214 3.04 2.41 -25.80
CA LYS A 214 2.44 1.26 -26.48
C LYS A 214 1.20 1.68 -27.27
N GLN A 215 1.27 1.57 -28.59
CA GLN A 215 0.10 1.70 -29.44
C GLN A 215 -0.79 0.48 -29.27
N VAL A 216 -2.08 0.72 -29.10
CA VAL A 216 -3.08 -0.33 -28.89
C VAL A 216 -4.10 -0.25 -30.00
N HIS A 217 -4.40 -1.40 -30.57
CA HIS A 217 -5.48 -1.58 -31.54
C HIS A 217 -6.25 -2.85 -31.19
N ASN A 218 -7.48 -2.68 -30.72
CA ASN A 218 -8.40 -3.79 -30.41
C ASN A 218 -9.62 -3.67 -31.34
N ASP A 219 -10.13 -4.82 -31.79
CA ASP A 219 -11.28 -4.89 -32.72
C ASP A 219 -12.59 -4.39 -32.06
N VAL A 220 -12.69 -4.52 -30.75
CA VAL A 220 -13.80 -4.04 -29.93
C VAL A 220 -13.24 -3.37 -28.68
N PRO A 221 -13.97 -2.44 -28.05
CA PRO A 221 -13.55 -1.80 -26.81
C PRO A 221 -13.09 -2.84 -25.79
N THR A 222 -11.82 -2.79 -25.43
CA THR A 222 -11.18 -3.78 -24.56
C THR A 222 -10.61 -3.07 -23.35
N PHE A 223 -11.11 -3.37 -22.17
CA PHE A 223 -10.76 -2.65 -20.97
C PHE A 223 -10.63 -3.57 -19.76
N ALA A 224 -9.99 -3.07 -18.69
CA ALA A 224 -9.71 -3.89 -17.52
C ALA A 224 -9.97 -3.16 -16.20
N PHE A 225 -10.29 -3.95 -15.18
CA PHE A 225 -10.24 -3.60 -13.77
C PHE A 225 -9.30 -4.56 -13.04
N ALA A 226 -8.46 -4.02 -12.15
CA ALA A 226 -7.65 -4.84 -11.26
C ALA A 226 -7.89 -4.45 -9.79
N GLY A 227 -8.13 -5.43 -8.94
CA GLY A 227 -8.33 -5.23 -7.50
C GLY A 227 -9.53 -5.98 -6.93
N MET A 228 -9.95 -5.55 -5.75
CA MET A 228 -11.08 -6.17 -5.05
C MET A 228 -12.29 -5.25 -5.03
N PHE A 229 -13.47 -5.85 -5.14
CA PHE A 229 -14.75 -5.17 -4.91
C PHE A 229 -15.18 -5.34 -3.45
N TYR A 230 -15.89 -4.35 -2.95
CA TYR A 230 -16.45 -4.34 -1.61
C TYR A 230 -17.88 -3.81 -1.66
N PRO A 231 -18.88 -4.53 -1.11
CA PRO A 231 -20.30 -4.17 -1.21
C PRO A 231 -20.61 -2.73 -0.76
N ASP A 232 -19.96 -2.29 0.32
CA ASP A 232 -20.26 -1.01 0.98
C ASP A 232 -19.34 0.15 0.55
N ILE A 233 -18.23 -0.15 -0.14
CA ILE A 233 -17.19 0.85 -0.42
C ILE A 233 -16.96 1.02 -1.91
N ARG A 234 -16.93 -0.11 -2.66
CA ARG A 234 -16.56 -0.18 -4.09
C ARG A 234 -17.40 -1.24 -4.77
N ASN A 235 -18.69 -1.00 -4.85
CA ASN A 235 -19.64 -1.94 -5.44
C ASN A 235 -19.72 -1.74 -6.96
N PRO A 236 -19.44 -2.76 -7.78
CA PRO A 236 -19.49 -2.65 -9.23
C PRO A 236 -20.92 -2.71 -9.79
N LYS A 237 -21.93 -2.93 -8.94
CA LYS A 237 -23.30 -3.30 -9.37
C LYS A 237 -23.88 -2.37 -10.44
N LEU A 238 -23.96 -1.08 -10.16
CA LEU A 238 -24.60 -0.14 -11.10
C LEU A 238 -23.81 0.01 -12.41
N PHE A 239 -22.48 -0.10 -12.36
CA PHE A 239 -21.64 -0.13 -13.56
C PHE A 239 -21.90 -1.39 -14.40
N LEU A 240 -21.95 -2.56 -13.77
CA LEU A 240 -22.23 -3.82 -14.45
C LEU A 240 -23.67 -3.91 -14.95
N ASP A 241 -24.65 -3.36 -14.22
CA ASP A 241 -26.03 -3.25 -14.70
C ASP A 241 -26.10 -2.43 -15.99
N TYR A 242 -25.38 -1.29 -16.05
CA TYR A 242 -25.29 -0.47 -17.24
C TYR A 242 -24.65 -1.23 -18.41
N LEU A 243 -23.49 -1.84 -18.20
CA LEU A 243 -22.80 -2.62 -19.23
C LEU A 243 -23.69 -3.78 -19.78
N SER A 244 -24.49 -4.39 -18.91
CA SER A 244 -25.39 -5.48 -19.30
C SER A 244 -26.52 -5.01 -20.25
N GLY A 245 -26.83 -3.73 -20.28
CA GLY A 245 -27.81 -3.11 -21.18
C GLY A 245 -27.25 -2.69 -22.54
N LEU A 246 -25.91 -2.72 -22.71
CA LEU A 246 -25.27 -2.29 -23.96
C LEU A 246 -25.36 -3.37 -25.04
N ASN A 247 -25.86 -2.98 -26.22
CA ASN A 247 -25.88 -3.85 -27.40
C ASN A 247 -24.50 -4.00 -28.07
N GLN A 248 -23.60 -3.03 -27.83
CA GLN A 248 -22.25 -3.02 -28.38
C GLN A 248 -21.41 -4.19 -27.85
N ASP A 249 -20.57 -4.77 -28.69
CA ASP A 249 -19.58 -5.74 -28.26
C ASP A 249 -18.39 -5.08 -27.59
N PHE A 250 -17.87 -5.72 -26.55
CA PHE A 250 -16.69 -5.30 -25.82
C PHE A 250 -16.04 -6.47 -25.09
N ARG A 251 -14.84 -6.27 -24.56
CA ARG A 251 -14.13 -7.21 -23.68
C ARG A 251 -13.76 -6.51 -22.37
N PHE A 252 -14.34 -6.96 -21.27
CA PHE A 252 -14.04 -6.46 -19.93
C PHE A 252 -13.27 -7.49 -19.12
N TYR A 253 -11.99 -7.28 -18.91
CA TYR A 253 -11.14 -8.14 -18.10
C TYR A 253 -11.16 -7.68 -16.63
N VAL A 254 -11.44 -8.63 -15.71
CA VAL A 254 -11.49 -8.36 -14.27
C VAL A 254 -10.47 -9.22 -13.54
N TYR A 255 -9.39 -8.62 -13.11
CA TYR A 255 -8.36 -9.28 -12.30
C TYR A 255 -8.69 -9.12 -10.83
N THR A 256 -9.26 -10.18 -10.22
CA THR A 256 -9.72 -10.14 -8.82
C THR A 256 -9.56 -11.49 -8.14
N ARG A 257 -9.31 -11.47 -6.81
CA ARG A 257 -9.24 -12.70 -6.02
C ARG A 257 -10.63 -13.25 -5.66
N PHE A 258 -11.63 -12.39 -5.55
CA PHE A 258 -12.98 -12.75 -5.13
C PHE A 258 -13.99 -12.22 -6.15
N ASP A 259 -14.85 -13.10 -6.62
CA ASP A 259 -15.82 -12.81 -7.68
C ASP A 259 -17.29 -12.83 -7.22
N ASN A 260 -17.54 -12.90 -5.90
CA ASN A 260 -18.91 -13.04 -5.35
C ASN A 260 -19.87 -11.93 -5.81
N LEU A 261 -19.37 -10.71 -6.08
CA LEU A 261 -20.20 -9.61 -6.62
C LEU A 261 -20.34 -9.65 -8.15
N LEU A 262 -19.71 -10.62 -8.80
CA LEU A 262 -19.67 -10.74 -10.26
C LEU A 262 -20.47 -11.96 -10.78
N VAL A 263 -20.86 -12.89 -9.88
CA VAL A 263 -21.46 -14.19 -10.26
C VAL A 263 -22.67 -13.99 -11.16
N ASP A 264 -23.61 -13.14 -10.77
CA ASP A 264 -24.87 -12.88 -11.51
C ASP A 264 -24.62 -12.20 -12.86
N TYR A 265 -23.45 -11.58 -13.04
CA TYR A 265 -23.10 -10.85 -14.26
C TYR A 265 -22.35 -11.71 -15.29
N LYS A 266 -21.85 -12.88 -14.91
CA LYS A 266 -21.21 -13.81 -15.86
C LYS A 266 -22.15 -14.19 -17.00
N GLU A 267 -23.40 -14.53 -16.66
CA GLU A 267 -24.43 -14.89 -17.65
C GLU A 267 -24.98 -13.63 -18.34
N ARG A 268 -25.29 -12.57 -17.58
CA ARG A 268 -25.90 -11.35 -18.12
C ARG A 268 -25.01 -10.64 -19.16
N LEU A 269 -23.68 -10.71 -19.00
CA LEU A 269 -22.70 -10.12 -19.92
C LEU A 269 -22.26 -11.10 -21.02
N ASN A 270 -22.80 -12.30 -21.04
CA ASN A 270 -22.70 -13.29 -22.13
C ASN A 270 -21.29 -13.40 -22.75
N GLY A 271 -20.27 -13.64 -21.90
CA GLY A 271 -18.88 -13.78 -22.33
C GLY A 271 -18.11 -12.48 -22.58
N LYS A 272 -18.78 -11.32 -22.54
CA LYS A 272 -18.10 -10.00 -22.65
C LYS A 272 -17.26 -9.68 -21.42
N MET A 273 -17.57 -10.25 -20.23
CA MET A 273 -16.77 -10.12 -19.01
C MET A 273 -15.92 -11.37 -18.79
N ILE A 274 -14.61 -11.17 -18.62
CA ILE A 274 -13.62 -12.23 -18.47
C ILE A 274 -12.93 -12.05 -17.11
N ILE A 275 -13.25 -12.95 -16.17
CA ILE A 275 -12.66 -12.92 -14.83
C ILE A 275 -11.36 -13.71 -14.82
N LYS A 276 -10.30 -13.14 -14.27
CA LYS A 276 -8.96 -13.69 -14.17
C LYS A 276 -8.45 -13.63 -12.73
N ASP A 277 -7.61 -14.59 -12.37
CA ASP A 277 -6.85 -14.53 -11.13
C ASP A 277 -5.86 -13.37 -11.15
N PRO A 278 -5.50 -12.83 -9.97
CA PRO A 278 -4.43 -11.83 -9.86
C PRO A 278 -3.11 -12.38 -10.38
N VAL A 279 -2.39 -11.56 -11.14
CA VAL A 279 -1.05 -11.84 -11.64
C VAL A 279 -0.01 -10.94 -10.96
N PRO A 280 1.30 -11.24 -11.06
CA PRO A 280 2.35 -10.36 -10.55
C PRO A 280 2.24 -8.94 -11.12
N ARG A 281 2.60 -7.95 -10.29
CA ARG A 281 2.41 -6.51 -10.61
C ARG A 281 2.98 -6.12 -11.98
N LYS A 282 4.20 -6.55 -12.31
CA LYS A 282 4.84 -6.22 -13.60
C LYS A 282 4.05 -6.78 -14.78
N GLU A 283 3.65 -8.03 -14.70
CA GLU A 283 2.82 -8.70 -15.71
C GLU A 283 1.45 -8.00 -15.84
N LEU A 284 0.84 -7.60 -14.71
CA LEU A 284 -0.42 -6.87 -14.72
C LEU A 284 -0.30 -5.53 -15.46
N ILE A 285 0.76 -4.76 -15.23
CA ILE A 285 1.01 -3.49 -15.92
C ILE A 285 1.18 -3.72 -17.42
N ASP A 286 1.94 -4.76 -17.83
CA ASP A 286 2.13 -5.13 -19.23
C ASP A 286 0.79 -5.50 -19.91
N ILE A 287 -0.05 -6.26 -19.23
CA ILE A 287 -1.40 -6.61 -19.69
C ILE A 287 -2.25 -5.34 -19.82
N MET A 288 -2.30 -4.51 -18.76
CA MET A 288 -3.08 -3.27 -18.76
C MET A 288 -2.67 -2.30 -19.85
N SER A 289 -1.36 -2.23 -20.17
CA SER A 289 -0.88 -1.39 -21.28
C SER A 289 -1.40 -1.80 -22.66
N GLY A 290 -1.95 -3.00 -22.79
CA GLY A 290 -2.62 -3.49 -24.01
C GLY A 290 -4.12 -3.24 -24.07
N MET A 291 -4.71 -2.58 -23.07
CA MET A 291 -6.13 -2.22 -23.05
C MET A 291 -6.38 -0.88 -23.73
N ASP A 292 -7.60 -0.64 -24.19
CA ASP A 292 -7.99 0.68 -24.71
C ASP A 292 -8.13 1.67 -23.53
N PHE A 293 -8.71 1.23 -22.43
CA PHE A 293 -8.81 2.00 -21.20
C PHE A 293 -8.88 1.10 -19.95
N LEU A 294 -8.75 1.72 -18.78
CA LEU A 294 -8.85 1.03 -17.49
C LEU A 294 -10.00 1.59 -16.66
N VAL A 295 -10.61 0.75 -15.86
CA VAL A 295 -11.73 1.13 -14.99
C VAL A 295 -11.26 1.27 -13.55
N ASN A 296 -11.44 2.45 -12.96
CA ASN A 296 -11.42 2.65 -11.53
C ASN A 296 -12.85 2.75 -11.00
N ILE A 297 -13.19 1.95 -9.99
CA ILE A 297 -14.41 2.18 -9.21
C ILE A 297 -13.96 2.85 -7.92
N SER A 298 -14.42 4.09 -7.72
CA SER A 298 -14.04 4.95 -6.60
C SER A 298 -14.55 4.43 -5.26
N ASN A 299 -13.89 4.80 -4.18
CA ASN A 299 -14.36 4.47 -2.82
C ASN A 299 -15.41 5.49 -2.38
N VAL A 300 -16.56 5.02 -1.86
CA VAL A 300 -17.67 5.88 -1.41
C VAL A 300 -17.25 6.70 -0.22
N ASN A 301 -16.38 6.73 0.51
CA ASN A 301 -16.12 7.52 1.75
C ASN A 301 -14.62 7.70 2.06
N SER A 302 -13.77 7.71 1.06
CA SER A 302 -12.33 7.83 1.30
C SER A 302 -11.67 8.84 0.33
N PRO A 303 -12.00 10.13 0.40
CA PRO A 303 -11.38 11.15 -0.45
C PRO A 303 -9.88 11.33 -0.16
N ASN A 304 -9.38 10.76 0.94
CA ASN A 304 -8.04 10.99 1.47
C ASN A 304 -7.06 9.84 1.17
N GLN A 305 -7.42 8.90 0.29
CA GLN A 305 -6.52 7.81 -0.09
C GLN A 305 -6.44 7.72 -1.61
N LEU A 306 -5.24 7.91 -2.17
CA LEU A 306 -4.98 7.51 -3.56
C LEU A 306 -4.75 6.00 -3.57
N PRO A 307 -5.67 5.20 -4.15
CA PRO A 307 -5.47 3.77 -4.25
C PRO A 307 -4.19 3.45 -5.04
N SER A 308 -3.32 2.61 -4.53
CA SER A 308 -2.06 2.23 -5.20
C SER A 308 -2.26 1.72 -6.63
N LYS A 309 -3.40 1.10 -6.92
CA LYS A 309 -3.76 0.65 -8.27
C LYS A 309 -3.83 1.79 -9.30
N LEU A 310 -4.20 3.01 -8.89
CA LEU A 310 -4.24 4.16 -9.80
C LEU A 310 -2.83 4.55 -10.28
N ILE A 311 -1.82 4.31 -9.46
CA ILE A 311 -0.42 4.51 -9.87
C ILE A 311 -0.06 3.46 -10.93
N ASP A 312 -0.44 2.19 -10.73
CA ASP A 312 -0.22 1.12 -11.72
C ASP A 312 -0.95 1.41 -13.04
N TYR A 313 -2.16 1.98 -12.95
CA TYR A 313 -2.91 2.44 -14.12
C TYR A 313 -2.20 3.60 -14.83
N GLY A 314 -1.69 4.58 -14.07
CA GLY A 314 -0.88 5.66 -14.63
C GLY A 314 0.37 5.14 -15.33
N ILE A 315 1.09 4.18 -14.73
CA ILE A 315 2.28 3.54 -15.32
C ILE A 315 1.93 2.80 -16.61
N SER A 316 0.76 2.16 -16.71
CA SER A 316 0.32 1.53 -17.96
C SER A 316 0.12 2.51 -19.11
N GLY A 317 -0.03 3.81 -18.81
CA GLY A 317 -0.23 4.88 -19.79
C GLY A 317 -1.60 4.86 -20.46
N ARG A 318 -2.56 4.11 -19.92
CA ARG A 318 -3.90 4.00 -20.52
C ARG A 318 -4.88 5.01 -19.90
N PRO A 319 -5.86 5.50 -20.70
CA PRO A 319 -6.96 6.31 -20.16
C PRO A 319 -7.66 5.62 -19.00
N ILE A 320 -8.07 6.35 -17.97
CA ILE A 320 -8.73 5.80 -16.79
C ILE A 320 -10.15 6.33 -16.71
N LEU A 321 -11.13 5.43 -16.83
CA LEU A 321 -12.53 5.70 -16.54
C LEU A 321 -12.75 5.61 -15.02
N ASP A 322 -13.08 6.72 -14.38
CA ASP A 322 -13.39 6.76 -12.95
C ASP A 322 -14.89 6.67 -12.72
N VAL A 323 -15.33 5.53 -12.17
CA VAL A 323 -16.75 5.22 -11.98
C VAL A 323 -17.15 5.48 -10.53
N ASN A 324 -18.13 6.34 -10.32
CA ASN A 324 -18.78 6.48 -9.02
C ASN A 324 -19.71 5.27 -8.78
N PRO A 325 -19.50 4.48 -7.71
CA PRO A 325 -20.27 3.25 -7.48
C PRO A 325 -21.72 3.46 -7.10
N VAL A 326 -22.11 4.66 -6.65
CA VAL A 326 -23.50 4.99 -6.26
C VAL A 326 -24.25 5.80 -7.31
N ASN A 327 -23.55 6.45 -8.23
CA ASN A 327 -24.13 7.22 -9.33
C ASN A 327 -23.15 7.25 -10.52
N PRO A 328 -23.06 6.17 -11.31
CA PRO A 328 -22.20 6.12 -12.49
C PRO A 328 -22.62 7.15 -13.54
N ASN A 329 -21.68 7.88 -14.09
CA ASN A 329 -21.92 8.75 -15.24
C ASN A 329 -21.99 7.93 -16.52
N THR A 330 -23.19 7.61 -16.99
CA THR A 330 -23.41 6.77 -18.16
C THR A 330 -22.90 7.42 -19.46
N ASN A 331 -23.00 8.75 -19.60
CA ASN A 331 -22.47 9.45 -20.76
C ASN A 331 -20.95 9.28 -20.87
N GLN A 332 -20.23 9.36 -19.74
CA GLN A 332 -18.78 9.12 -19.71
C GLN A 332 -18.44 7.68 -20.08
N ILE A 333 -19.25 6.71 -19.65
CA ILE A 333 -19.05 5.30 -20.06
C ILE A 333 -19.22 5.18 -21.58
N ASP A 334 -20.24 5.80 -22.17
CA ASP A 334 -20.49 5.77 -23.62
C ASP A 334 -19.36 6.47 -24.41
N GLU A 335 -18.85 7.60 -23.92
CA GLU A 335 -17.65 8.26 -24.47
C GLU A 335 -16.48 7.29 -24.55
N PHE A 336 -16.16 6.62 -23.44
CA PHE A 336 -15.07 5.64 -23.39
C PHE A 336 -15.30 4.44 -24.31
N MET A 337 -16.52 3.96 -24.38
CA MET A 337 -16.91 2.85 -25.26
C MET A 337 -16.84 3.23 -26.73
N SER A 338 -16.92 4.52 -27.08
CA SER A 338 -16.77 5.05 -28.43
C SER A 338 -15.33 5.50 -28.78
N GLY A 339 -14.39 5.40 -27.81
CA GLY A 339 -13.00 5.80 -27.98
C GLY A 339 -12.71 7.28 -27.67
N ASP A 340 -13.67 8.01 -27.09
CA ASP A 340 -13.42 9.35 -26.56
C ASP A 340 -12.97 9.29 -25.10
N TYR A 341 -11.71 9.58 -24.86
CA TYR A 341 -11.07 9.58 -23.56
C TYR A 341 -10.79 10.98 -23.01
N SER A 342 -11.45 12.02 -23.56
CA SER A 342 -11.24 13.42 -23.16
C SER A 342 -11.53 13.68 -21.67
N SER A 343 -12.48 12.93 -21.09
CA SER A 343 -12.88 12.97 -19.70
C SER A 343 -12.09 12.02 -18.77
N ALA A 344 -10.98 11.42 -19.27
CA ALA A 344 -10.19 10.45 -18.48
C ALA A 344 -9.61 11.07 -17.21
N LEU A 345 -9.64 10.27 -16.12
CA LEU A 345 -8.95 10.61 -14.88
C LEU A 345 -7.44 10.69 -15.14
N LYS A 346 -6.86 11.84 -14.85
CA LYS A 346 -5.42 12.06 -14.98
C LYS A 346 -4.73 11.84 -13.63
N ILE A 347 -3.70 11.02 -13.65
CA ILE A 347 -2.78 10.90 -12.51
C ILE A 347 -1.75 12.01 -12.65
N ALA A 348 -1.86 13.02 -11.79
CA ALA A 348 -0.92 14.12 -11.78
C ALA A 348 0.48 13.64 -11.32
N ASN A 349 1.53 14.16 -11.95
CA ASN A 349 2.92 13.98 -11.54
C ASN A 349 3.31 12.52 -11.28
N LEU A 350 3.09 11.63 -12.26
CA LEU A 350 3.42 10.21 -12.15
C LEU A 350 4.89 9.98 -11.75
N GLU A 351 5.78 10.86 -12.16
CA GLU A 351 7.19 10.89 -11.78
C GLU A 351 7.44 11.01 -10.28
N ASP A 352 6.53 11.62 -9.53
CA ASP A 352 6.62 11.69 -8.07
C ASP A 352 6.57 10.32 -7.39
N TYR A 353 6.02 9.32 -8.08
CA TYR A 353 5.91 7.93 -7.64
C TYR A 353 7.06 7.05 -8.12
N HIS A 354 7.98 7.57 -8.94
CA HIS A 354 9.19 6.85 -9.30
C HIS A 354 10.10 6.73 -8.09
N ILE A 355 10.60 5.52 -7.82
CA ILE A 355 11.34 5.23 -6.59
C ILE A 355 12.55 6.13 -6.39
N GLY A 356 13.23 6.50 -7.47
CA GLY A 356 14.35 7.45 -7.42
C GLY A 356 13.94 8.79 -6.80
N ASN A 357 12.84 9.39 -7.28
CA ASN A 357 12.34 10.67 -6.77
C ASN A 357 11.81 10.56 -5.34
N VAL A 358 11.25 9.41 -4.97
CA VAL A 358 10.82 9.12 -3.60
C VAL A 358 12.02 9.07 -2.66
N VAL A 359 13.10 8.39 -3.05
CA VAL A 359 14.31 8.30 -2.23
C VAL A 359 15.03 9.64 -2.13
N ASP A 360 15.04 10.48 -3.18
CA ASP A 360 15.55 11.86 -3.09
C ASP A 360 14.86 12.65 -1.96
N LYS A 361 13.53 12.47 -1.81
CA LYS A 361 12.77 13.11 -0.73
C LYS A 361 13.17 12.56 0.65
N PHE A 362 13.46 11.26 0.76
CA PHE A 362 13.96 10.66 2.01
C PHE A 362 15.37 11.14 2.36
N GLU A 363 16.30 11.14 1.39
CA GLU A 363 17.70 11.55 1.62
C GLU A 363 17.83 13.00 2.12
N ARG A 364 16.93 13.89 1.68
CA ARG A 364 16.86 15.28 2.20
C ARG A 364 16.52 15.35 3.70
N LEU A 365 16.01 14.27 4.29
CA LEU A 365 15.68 14.18 5.70
C LEU A 365 16.82 13.56 6.55
N PHE A 366 17.87 13.04 5.90
CA PHE A 366 18.97 12.38 6.60
C PHE A 366 19.99 13.36 7.22
N SER A 367 19.98 14.60 6.79
CA SER A 367 20.84 15.68 7.28
C SER A 367 20.28 16.40 8.49
#